data_1cf124b5450e072d7ea5810f687db1d5
#
_entry.id   1cf124b5450e072d7ea5810f687db1d5
#
_cell.length_a   1.000
_cell.length_b   1.000
_cell.length_c   1.000
_cell.angle_alpha   90.00
_cell.angle_beta   90.00
_cell.angle_gamma   90.00
#
_symmetry.space_group_name_H-M   'P 1'
#
loop_
_entity.id
_entity.type
_entity.pdbx_description
1 polymer ?
#
loop_
_entity_poly.entity_id
_entity_poly.type
_entity_poly.pdbx_seq_one_letter_code
_entity_poly.pdbx_strand_id
1 'polypeptide(L)'
;MARFILMGILFLFSLLVVFRAPTNLLWYVSILVTEFCWIFFLLLLVLLFWKSGGAKYRLPTTVIGIAALIVYSLPIVQAMRLARTLPKDFEAAFGRPPSSKESPFHPLQMITGIGAKQVIFKSLLYDAANKLTLDFYPSPVSGTKPCVVVVHGGSWAGGDSKQLSDLSSELAKEGYHVASINYRLAPAHHYPAPLQDVKTAMDFLCSQASSLSIDTTAFALLGRSAGGQIALSSAYLSNDKRINGVISFYGPADMVWGYENPTSPLVLDSRKIMEDYLGGTLQQVPQQYKESSATETVSS
;
A
#
# COMPACT_ATOMS: atom_id res chain seq x y z
N MET A 1 -38.86 -10.94 5.86
CA MET A 1 -38.42 -9.66 6.49
C MET A 1 -36.91 -9.66 6.75
N ALA A 2 -36.33 -10.60 7.50
CA ALA A 2 -34.88 -10.62 7.81
C ALA A 2 -33.96 -10.56 6.55
N ARG A 3 -34.27 -11.37 5.51
CA ARG A 3 -33.52 -11.32 4.25
C ARG A 3 -33.54 -9.94 3.57
N PHE A 4 -34.70 -9.25 3.60
CA PHE A 4 -34.83 -7.90 3.05
C PHE A 4 -33.95 -6.89 3.82
N ILE A 5 -33.97 -6.96 5.15
CA ILE A 5 -33.15 -6.09 6.01
C ILE A 5 -31.66 -6.34 5.74
N LEU A 6 -31.22 -7.60 5.72
CA LEU A 6 -29.82 -7.94 5.48
C LEU A 6 -29.33 -7.50 4.11
N MET A 7 -30.15 -7.70 3.06
CA MET A 7 -29.85 -7.19 1.72
C MET A 7 -29.76 -5.67 1.69
N GLY A 8 -30.63 -4.96 2.43
CA GLY A 8 -30.57 -3.50 2.55
C GLY A 8 -29.29 -3.04 3.23
N ILE A 9 -28.85 -3.69 4.29
CA ILE A 9 -27.59 -3.38 5.00
C ILE A 9 -26.39 -3.59 4.06
N LEU A 10 -26.32 -4.73 3.36
CA LEU A 10 -25.25 -5.03 2.42
C LEU A 10 -25.25 -4.05 1.23
N PHE A 11 -26.41 -3.63 0.76
CA PHE A 11 -26.52 -2.60 -0.27
C PHE A 11 -25.98 -1.25 0.23
N LEU A 12 -26.33 -0.83 1.45
CA LEU A 12 -25.80 0.42 2.03
C LEU A 12 -24.27 0.36 2.15
N PHE A 13 -23.70 -0.76 2.56
CA PHE A 13 -22.24 -0.93 2.60
C PHE A 13 -21.63 -0.91 1.19
N SER A 14 -22.31 -1.45 0.17
CA SER A 14 -21.81 -1.39 -1.20
C SER A 14 -21.65 0.03 -1.72
N LEU A 15 -22.45 0.98 -1.22
CA LEU A 15 -22.32 2.39 -1.62
C LEU A 15 -20.94 2.98 -1.25
N LEU A 16 -20.28 2.47 -0.22
CA LEU A 16 -18.93 2.87 0.17
C LEU A 16 -17.84 2.44 -0.84
N VAL A 17 -18.14 1.55 -1.76
CA VAL A 17 -17.25 1.22 -2.90
C VAL A 17 -17.19 2.37 -3.91
N VAL A 18 -18.26 3.16 -4.02
CA VAL A 18 -18.42 4.21 -5.04
C VAL A 18 -18.34 5.62 -4.45
N PHE A 19 -18.93 5.81 -3.28
CA PHE A 19 -19.01 7.12 -2.63
C PHE A 19 -17.96 7.29 -1.54
N ARG A 20 -17.45 8.51 -1.39
CA ARG A 20 -16.49 8.85 -0.33
C ARG A 20 -17.13 8.68 1.05
N ALA A 21 -16.42 8.03 1.94
CA ALA A 21 -16.85 7.87 3.32
C ALA A 21 -16.92 9.23 4.03
N PRO A 22 -18.02 9.55 4.74
CA PRO A 22 -18.18 10.86 5.41
C PRO A 22 -17.50 10.93 6.78
N THR A 23 -17.12 9.79 7.37
CA THR A 23 -16.49 9.73 8.70
C THR A 23 -15.34 8.73 8.72
N ASN A 24 -14.46 8.83 9.72
CA ASN A 24 -13.33 7.92 9.92
C ASN A 24 -13.77 6.44 10.02
N LEU A 25 -14.80 6.14 10.82
CA LEU A 25 -15.31 4.77 10.92
C LEU A 25 -15.77 4.21 9.57
N LEU A 26 -16.56 5.00 8.81
CA LEU A 26 -17.04 4.58 7.49
C LEU A 26 -15.91 4.50 6.48
N TRP A 27 -14.83 5.26 6.66
CA TRP A 27 -13.63 5.13 5.84
C TRP A 27 -12.94 3.76 6.06
N TYR A 28 -12.77 3.30 7.30
CA TYR A 28 -12.28 1.95 7.56
C TYR A 28 -13.22 0.87 6.98
N VAL A 29 -14.54 1.07 7.12
CA VAL A 29 -15.52 0.15 6.50
C VAL A 29 -15.39 0.18 4.97
N SER A 30 -15.15 1.33 4.33
CA SER A 30 -14.97 1.43 2.89
C SER A 30 -13.73 0.63 2.42
N ILE A 31 -12.63 0.69 3.17
CA ILE A 31 -11.44 -0.13 2.89
C ILE A 31 -11.82 -1.61 2.96
N LEU A 32 -12.47 -2.03 4.06
CA LEU A 32 -12.87 -3.42 4.25
C LEU A 32 -13.75 -3.94 3.11
N VAL A 33 -14.79 -3.18 2.74
CA VAL A 33 -15.74 -3.62 1.70
C VAL A 33 -15.14 -3.58 0.30
N THR A 34 -14.12 -2.77 0.05
CA THR A 34 -13.41 -2.68 -1.22
C THR A 34 -12.37 -3.80 -1.35
N GLU A 35 -11.54 -4.00 -0.36
CA GLU A 35 -10.49 -5.03 -0.33
C GLU A 35 -11.08 -6.45 -0.33
N PHE A 36 -12.16 -6.65 0.42
CA PHE A 36 -12.84 -7.94 0.54
C PHE A 36 -14.18 -7.98 -0.22
N CYS A 37 -14.33 -7.20 -1.29
CA CYS A 37 -15.56 -7.11 -2.10
C CYS A 37 -16.08 -8.48 -2.55
N TRP A 38 -15.20 -9.42 -2.83
CA TRP A 38 -15.54 -10.79 -3.24
C TRP A 38 -16.28 -11.58 -2.14
N ILE A 39 -15.99 -11.35 -0.84
CA ILE A 39 -16.70 -11.99 0.28
C ILE A 39 -18.15 -11.50 0.29
N PHE A 40 -18.33 -10.17 0.21
CA PHE A 40 -19.67 -9.56 0.17
C PHE A 40 -20.44 -9.98 -1.07
N PHE A 41 -19.77 -10.11 -2.22
CA PHE A 41 -20.35 -10.62 -3.46
C PHE A 41 -20.86 -12.05 -3.29
N LEU A 42 -20.06 -12.98 -2.76
CA LEU A 42 -20.47 -14.37 -2.50
C LEU A 42 -21.60 -14.46 -1.50
N LEU A 43 -21.54 -13.67 -0.41
CA LEU A 43 -22.62 -13.61 0.57
C LEU A 43 -23.95 -13.18 -0.05
N LEU A 44 -23.93 -12.16 -0.90
CA LEU A 44 -25.13 -11.71 -1.65
C LEU A 44 -25.65 -12.79 -2.59
N LEU A 45 -24.77 -13.53 -3.29
CA LEU A 45 -25.20 -14.67 -4.11
C LEU A 45 -25.96 -15.69 -3.27
N VAL A 46 -25.39 -16.12 -2.14
CA VAL A 46 -26.05 -17.07 -1.23
C VAL A 46 -27.43 -16.55 -0.78
N LEU A 47 -27.49 -15.27 -0.40
CA LEU A 47 -28.73 -14.63 0.05
C LEU A 47 -29.77 -14.51 -1.08
N LEU A 48 -29.37 -14.33 -2.34
CA LEU A 48 -30.29 -14.27 -3.47
C LEU A 48 -30.98 -15.62 -3.73
N PHE A 49 -30.25 -16.72 -3.54
CA PHE A 49 -30.81 -18.07 -3.68
C PHE A 49 -31.57 -18.55 -2.44
N TRP A 50 -31.41 -17.88 -1.29
CA TRP A 50 -32.12 -18.25 -0.08
C TRP A 50 -33.64 -17.99 -0.21
N LYS A 51 -34.43 -19.06 -0.30
CA LYS A 51 -35.89 -19.01 -0.36
C LYS A 51 -36.49 -18.65 0.99
N SER A 52 -36.46 -17.38 1.37
CA SER A 52 -37.02 -16.85 2.61
C SER A 52 -37.78 -15.56 2.36
N GLY A 53 -38.96 -15.43 2.97
CA GLY A 53 -39.74 -14.19 2.98
C GLY A 53 -41.08 -14.27 2.26
N GLY A 54 -42.05 -13.47 2.71
CA GLY A 54 -43.37 -13.34 2.07
C GLY A 54 -43.28 -12.67 0.70
N ALA A 55 -44.29 -12.90 -0.14
CA ALA A 55 -44.36 -12.42 -1.53
C ALA A 55 -44.10 -10.90 -1.65
N LYS A 56 -44.55 -10.10 -0.66
CA LYS A 56 -44.42 -8.65 -0.60
C LYS A 56 -42.97 -8.14 -0.70
N TYR A 57 -42.00 -8.86 -0.11
CA TYR A 57 -40.60 -8.42 -0.07
C TYR A 57 -39.71 -9.09 -1.13
N ARG A 58 -40.27 -10.00 -1.95
CA ARG A 58 -39.46 -10.81 -2.86
C ARG A 58 -38.83 -9.99 -3.96
N LEU A 59 -39.61 -9.17 -4.66
CA LEU A 59 -39.11 -8.34 -5.76
C LEU A 59 -38.14 -7.26 -5.27
N PRO A 60 -38.47 -6.41 -4.27
CA PRO A 60 -37.53 -5.38 -3.82
C PRO A 60 -36.23 -5.97 -3.26
N THR A 61 -36.27 -7.09 -2.55
CA THR A 61 -35.05 -7.78 -2.08
C THR A 61 -34.17 -8.23 -3.23
N THR A 62 -34.75 -8.77 -4.29
CA THR A 62 -34.01 -9.21 -5.47
C THR A 62 -33.37 -8.04 -6.21
N VAL A 63 -34.11 -6.96 -6.41
CA VAL A 63 -33.59 -5.74 -7.07
C VAL A 63 -32.42 -5.14 -6.30
N ILE A 64 -32.58 -4.95 -4.99
CA ILE A 64 -31.52 -4.43 -4.10
C ILE A 64 -30.29 -5.35 -4.12
N GLY A 65 -30.51 -6.68 -4.05
CA GLY A 65 -29.40 -7.64 -4.09
C GLY A 65 -28.63 -7.61 -5.40
N ILE A 66 -29.32 -7.53 -6.55
CA ILE A 66 -28.65 -7.41 -7.86
C ILE A 66 -27.89 -6.09 -7.96
N ALA A 67 -28.46 -4.98 -7.52
CA ALA A 67 -27.77 -3.69 -7.52
C ALA A 67 -26.48 -3.76 -6.68
N ALA A 68 -26.55 -4.33 -5.46
CA ALA A 68 -25.37 -4.52 -4.61
C ALA A 68 -24.32 -5.44 -5.25
N LEU A 69 -24.73 -6.53 -5.92
CA LEU A 69 -23.80 -7.41 -6.64
C LEU A 69 -23.03 -6.67 -7.74
N ILE A 70 -23.74 -5.85 -8.51
CA ILE A 70 -23.09 -5.02 -9.55
C ILE A 70 -22.03 -4.10 -8.90
N VAL A 71 -22.38 -3.43 -7.81
CA VAL A 71 -21.44 -2.51 -7.14
C VAL A 71 -20.22 -3.26 -6.57
N TYR A 72 -20.42 -4.38 -5.86
CA TYR A 72 -19.28 -5.17 -5.33
C TYR A 72 -18.43 -5.84 -6.41
N SER A 73 -18.94 -5.99 -7.64
CA SER A 73 -18.13 -6.48 -8.77
C SER A 73 -17.18 -5.42 -9.34
N LEU A 74 -17.43 -4.13 -9.09
CA LEU A 74 -16.65 -3.04 -9.70
C LEU A 74 -15.15 -3.09 -9.40
N PRO A 75 -14.68 -3.31 -8.15
CA PRO A 75 -13.25 -3.39 -7.89
C PRO A 75 -12.57 -4.53 -8.66
N ILE A 76 -13.20 -5.69 -8.74
CA ILE A 76 -12.68 -6.84 -9.49
C ILE A 76 -12.62 -6.54 -10.99
N VAL A 77 -13.66 -5.96 -11.56
CA VAL A 77 -13.70 -5.57 -12.98
C VAL A 77 -12.65 -4.51 -13.29
N GLN A 78 -12.46 -3.55 -12.40
CA GLN A 78 -11.42 -2.52 -12.54
C GLN A 78 -10.01 -3.13 -12.48
N ALA A 79 -9.74 -4.01 -11.52
CA ALA A 79 -8.47 -4.73 -11.42
C ALA A 79 -8.18 -5.57 -12.67
N MET A 80 -9.20 -6.27 -13.21
CA MET A 80 -9.06 -7.04 -14.46
C MET A 80 -8.80 -6.14 -15.69
N ARG A 81 -9.42 -4.96 -15.75
CA ARG A 81 -9.14 -3.97 -16.82
C ARG A 81 -7.71 -3.44 -16.71
N LEU A 82 -7.30 -3.02 -15.53
CA LEU A 82 -5.95 -2.53 -15.28
C LEU A 82 -4.89 -3.60 -15.62
N ALA A 83 -5.10 -4.85 -15.19
CA ALA A 83 -4.19 -5.95 -15.50
C ALA A 83 -3.98 -6.18 -17.00
N ARG A 84 -4.96 -5.83 -17.83
CA ARG A 84 -4.85 -5.95 -19.30
C ARG A 84 -4.04 -4.82 -19.94
N THR A 85 -4.05 -3.62 -19.36
CA THR A 85 -3.34 -2.45 -19.90
C THR A 85 -1.93 -2.33 -19.30
N LEU A 86 -1.75 -2.71 -18.05
CA LEU A 86 -0.49 -2.55 -17.29
C LEU A 86 0.76 -3.05 -18.03
N PRO A 87 0.78 -4.22 -18.72
CA PRO A 87 1.95 -4.66 -19.45
C PRO A 87 2.36 -3.72 -20.59
N LYS A 88 1.38 -3.13 -21.29
CA LYS A 88 1.63 -2.16 -22.36
C LYS A 88 2.10 -0.83 -21.81
N ASP A 89 1.49 -0.37 -20.71
CA ASP A 89 1.88 0.87 -20.05
C ASP A 89 3.31 0.75 -19.50
N PHE A 90 3.66 -0.43 -18.96
CA PHE A 90 5.01 -0.75 -18.52
C PHE A 90 6.02 -0.72 -19.68
N GLU A 91 5.69 -1.37 -20.81
CA GLU A 91 6.54 -1.37 -22.00
C GLU A 91 6.73 0.04 -22.55
N ALA A 92 5.69 0.84 -22.58
CA ALA A 92 5.75 2.24 -23.02
C ALA A 92 6.65 3.10 -22.11
N ALA A 93 6.59 2.87 -20.78
CA ALA A 93 7.35 3.64 -19.80
C ALA A 93 8.84 3.24 -19.75
N PHE A 94 9.15 1.94 -19.86
CA PHE A 94 10.50 1.40 -19.65
C PHE A 94 11.20 0.92 -20.93
N GLY A 95 10.57 1.05 -22.10
CA GLY A 95 11.11 0.62 -23.39
C GLY A 95 11.35 -0.88 -23.53
N ARG A 96 10.79 -1.69 -22.63
CA ARG A 96 10.90 -3.16 -22.62
C ARG A 96 9.65 -3.79 -22.02
N PRO A 97 9.20 -4.96 -22.52
CA PRO A 97 8.07 -5.65 -21.95
C PRO A 97 8.39 -6.17 -20.54
N PRO A 98 7.35 -6.41 -19.71
CA PRO A 98 7.52 -7.11 -18.45
C PRO A 98 8.20 -8.48 -18.65
N SER A 99 9.00 -8.91 -17.69
CA SER A 99 9.68 -10.22 -17.74
C SER A 99 8.70 -11.39 -17.66
N SER A 100 7.59 -11.22 -16.94
CA SER A 100 6.51 -12.22 -16.85
C SER A 100 5.45 -11.98 -17.92
N LYS A 101 5.00 -13.08 -18.55
CA LYS A 101 3.86 -13.09 -19.48
C LYS A 101 2.53 -13.38 -18.77
N GLU A 102 2.57 -13.68 -17.49
CA GLU A 102 1.36 -13.94 -16.70
C GLU A 102 0.55 -12.67 -16.47
N SER A 103 -0.75 -12.83 -16.32
CA SER A 103 -1.63 -11.72 -15.98
C SER A 103 -1.25 -11.16 -14.61
N PRO A 104 -1.09 -9.84 -14.44
CA PRO A 104 -0.84 -9.24 -13.13
C PRO A 104 -1.96 -9.43 -12.11
N PHE A 105 -3.12 -9.91 -12.52
CA PHE A 105 -4.27 -10.13 -11.66
C PHE A 105 -5.00 -11.43 -12.00
N HIS A 106 -5.16 -12.27 -10.98
CA HIS A 106 -5.89 -13.55 -11.05
C HIS A 106 -6.99 -13.57 -9.98
N PRO A 107 -8.28 -13.40 -10.36
CA PRO A 107 -9.38 -13.35 -9.39
C PRO A 107 -9.44 -14.57 -8.45
N LEU A 108 -9.08 -15.74 -8.92
CA LEU A 108 -9.07 -16.96 -8.10
C LEU A 108 -8.03 -16.89 -6.98
N GLN A 109 -6.90 -16.24 -7.20
CA GLN A 109 -5.85 -16.07 -6.19
C GLN A 109 -6.30 -15.19 -5.01
N MET A 110 -7.30 -14.33 -5.18
CA MET A 110 -7.91 -13.60 -4.07
C MET A 110 -8.45 -14.54 -2.98
N ILE A 111 -8.89 -15.72 -3.37
CA ILE A 111 -9.44 -16.74 -2.46
C ILE A 111 -8.37 -17.74 -2.07
N THR A 112 -7.62 -18.27 -3.04
CA THR A 112 -6.65 -19.36 -2.82
C THR A 112 -5.33 -18.88 -2.21
N GLY A 113 -5.02 -17.58 -2.32
CA GLY A 113 -3.83 -16.96 -1.73
C GLY A 113 -3.91 -16.71 -0.22
N ILE A 114 -5.11 -16.82 0.36
CA ILE A 114 -5.29 -16.61 1.81
C ILE A 114 -4.54 -17.71 2.57
N GLY A 115 -3.66 -17.27 3.50
CA GLY A 115 -2.87 -18.20 4.32
C GLY A 115 -1.72 -18.87 3.58
N ALA A 116 -1.27 -18.32 2.44
CA ALA A 116 -0.07 -18.80 1.76
C ALA A 116 1.14 -18.78 2.71
N LYS A 117 1.98 -19.83 2.63
CA LYS A 117 3.16 -19.95 3.49
C LYS A 117 4.13 -18.80 3.23
N GLN A 118 4.41 -18.01 4.26
CA GLN A 118 5.35 -16.91 4.20
C GLN A 118 6.81 -17.39 4.24
N VAL A 119 7.71 -16.61 3.66
CA VAL A 119 9.16 -16.77 3.83
C VAL A 119 9.52 -16.37 5.27
N ILE A 120 10.36 -17.20 5.92
CA ILE A 120 10.83 -16.90 7.26
C ILE A 120 11.82 -15.74 7.18
N PHE A 121 11.55 -14.68 7.89
CA PHE A 121 12.42 -13.51 7.98
C PHE A 121 13.31 -13.54 9.22
N LYS A 122 14.35 -12.69 9.20
CA LYS A 122 15.24 -12.43 10.34
C LYS A 122 15.15 -10.95 10.69
N SER A 123 14.87 -10.64 11.96
CA SER A 123 14.95 -9.26 12.44
C SER A 123 16.39 -8.89 12.72
N LEU A 124 16.87 -7.82 12.12
CA LEU A 124 18.24 -7.31 12.22
C LEU A 124 18.22 -5.89 12.79
N LEU A 125 19.10 -5.59 13.74
CA LEU A 125 19.30 -4.25 14.28
C LEU A 125 20.22 -3.48 13.32
N TYR A 126 19.68 -2.48 12.61
CA TYR A 126 20.45 -1.71 11.64
C TYR A 126 20.95 -0.35 12.18
N ASP A 127 20.29 0.18 13.21
CA ASP A 127 20.71 1.40 13.91
C ASP A 127 20.59 1.18 15.42
N ALA A 128 21.73 0.97 16.07
CA ALA A 128 21.79 0.74 17.51
C ALA A 128 21.47 1.99 18.34
N ALA A 129 21.80 3.18 17.82
CA ALA A 129 21.58 4.45 18.53
C ALA A 129 20.09 4.75 18.67
N ASN A 130 19.32 4.53 17.60
CA ASN A 130 17.88 4.76 17.56
C ASN A 130 17.07 3.46 17.80
N LYS A 131 17.73 2.32 18.06
CA LYS A 131 17.11 0.99 18.26
C LYS A 131 16.23 0.56 17.09
N LEU A 132 16.62 0.92 15.86
CA LEU A 132 15.84 0.61 14.67
C LEU A 132 16.22 -0.76 14.12
N THR A 133 15.18 -1.52 13.79
CA THR A 133 15.29 -2.88 13.22
C THR A 133 14.68 -2.95 11.84
N LEU A 134 15.11 -3.94 11.08
CA LEU A 134 14.47 -4.34 9.83
C LEU A 134 14.18 -5.85 9.84
N ASP A 135 13.14 -6.26 9.14
CA ASP A 135 12.84 -7.66 8.90
C ASP A 135 13.35 -8.05 7.51
N PHE A 136 14.38 -8.89 7.49
CA PHE A 136 15.03 -9.35 6.27
C PHE A 136 14.43 -10.69 5.81
N TYR A 137 13.81 -10.70 4.64
CA TYR A 137 13.25 -11.86 3.97
C TYR A 137 14.24 -12.33 2.90
N PRO A 138 15.00 -13.42 3.14
CA PRO A 138 15.95 -13.92 2.17
C PRO A 138 15.22 -14.55 0.97
N SER A 139 15.71 -14.28 -0.23
CA SER A 139 15.26 -15.02 -1.40
C SER A 139 15.66 -16.51 -1.27
N PRO A 140 14.75 -17.46 -1.58
CA PRO A 140 15.08 -18.87 -1.66
C PRO A 140 15.94 -19.21 -2.90
N VAL A 141 16.07 -18.29 -3.84
CA VAL A 141 16.87 -18.45 -5.07
C VAL A 141 18.33 -18.18 -4.75
N SER A 142 19.21 -19.13 -5.05
CA SER A 142 20.65 -19.03 -4.78
C SER A 142 21.34 -17.86 -5.50
N GLY A 143 22.50 -17.46 -4.99
CA GLY A 143 23.35 -16.38 -5.54
C GLY A 143 22.98 -14.99 -5.02
N THR A 144 23.79 -14.01 -5.44
CA THR A 144 23.61 -12.59 -5.10
C THR A 144 22.35 -12.05 -5.77
N LYS A 145 21.52 -11.30 -5.02
CA LYS A 145 20.22 -10.83 -5.46
C LYS A 145 20.05 -9.33 -5.23
N PRO A 146 19.26 -8.65 -6.07
CA PRO A 146 18.80 -7.29 -5.79
C PRO A 146 17.96 -7.27 -4.51
N CYS A 147 17.94 -6.13 -3.84
CA CYS A 147 17.22 -5.96 -2.58
C CYS A 147 16.11 -4.90 -2.70
N VAL A 148 14.91 -5.26 -2.29
CA VAL A 148 13.79 -4.33 -2.16
C VAL A 148 13.71 -3.86 -0.71
N VAL A 149 13.86 -2.56 -0.48
CA VAL A 149 13.66 -1.94 0.84
C VAL A 149 12.20 -1.50 0.93
N VAL A 150 11.46 -2.11 1.85
CA VAL A 150 10.03 -1.84 2.06
C VAL A 150 9.86 -0.87 3.22
N VAL A 151 9.13 0.22 2.95
CA VAL A 151 8.84 1.29 3.91
C VAL A 151 7.35 1.28 4.24
N HIS A 152 7.01 1.01 5.49
CA HIS A 152 5.61 0.88 5.92
C HIS A 152 4.86 2.22 5.90
N GLY A 153 3.53 2.17 5.81
CA GLY A 153 2.64 3.31 6.00
C GLY A 153 2.32 3.54 7.47
N GLY A 154 1.41 4.49 7.72
CA GLY A 154 0.93 4.80 9.08
C GLY A 154 0.99 6.28 9.43
N SER A 155 0.74 7.15 8.44
CA SER A 155 0.69 8.62 8.65
C SER A 155 1.96 9.18 9.31
N TRP A 156 3.10 8.57 9.02
CA TRP A 156 4.44 8.85 9.63
C TRP A 156 4.50 8.68 11.16
N ALA A 157 3.38 8.40 11.82
CA ALA A 157 3.25 8.34 13.29
C ALA A 157 3.01 6.92 13.84
N GLY A 158 2.92 5.92 12.98
CA GLY A 158 2.67 4.53 13.39
C GLY A 158 3.04 3.53 12.31
N GLY A 159 2.81 2.25 12.62
CA GLY A 159 3.18 1.14 11.75
C GLY A 159 4.48 0.48 12.14
N ASP A 160 4.80 -0.61 11.47
CA ASP A 160 6.04 -1.36 11.67
C ASP A 160 6.40 -2.19 10.41
N SER A 161 7.56 -2.83 10.45
CA SER A 161 8.11 -3.67 9.39
C SER A 161 7.24 -4.87 8.99
N LYS A 162 6.21 -5.21 9.78
CA LYS A 162 5.35 -6.40 9.54
C LYS A 162 4.12 -6.08 8.69
N GLN A 163 3.86 -4.81 8.37
CA GLN A 163 2.64 -4.39 7.68
C GLN A 163 2.42 -5.04 6.31
N LEU A 164 3.47 -5.34 5.56
CA LEU A 164 3.40 -5.92 4.22
C LEU A 164 4.11 -7.27 4.15
N SER A 165 3.99 -8.08 5.19
CA SER A 165 4.68 -9.38 5.30
C SER A 165 4.37 -10.33 4.15
N ASP A 166 3.12 -10.38 3.67
CA ASP A 166 2.73 -11.21 2.53
C ASP A 166 3.39 -10.74 1.24
N LEU A 167 3.36 -9.42 0.96
CA LEU A 167 4.03 -8.84 -0.21
C LEU A 167 5.55 -9.05 -0.13
N SER A 168 6.15 -8.82 1.04
CA SER A 168 7.58 -9.05 1.26
C SER A 168 7.96 -10.50 1.00
N SER A 169 7.11 -11.43 1.44
CA SER A 169 7.30 -12.87 1.22
C SER A 169 7.16 -13.25 -0.26
N GLU A 170 6.18 -12.70 -0.98
CA GLU A 170 6.01 -12.96 -2.42
C GLU A 170 7.19 -12.41 -3.23
N LEU A 171 7.63 -11.17 -2.97
CA LEU A 171 8.82 -10.61 -3.61
C LEU A 171 10.07 -11.46 -3.34
N ALA A 172 10.20 -12.01 -2.13
CA ALA A 172 11.32 -12.89 -1.81
C ALA A 172 11.27 -14.21 -2.63
N LYS A 173 10.09 -14.80 -2.81
CA LYS A 173 9.89 -15.99 -3.67
C LYS A 173 10.22 -15.71 -5.14
N GLU A 174 9.92 -14.49 -5.61
CA GLU A 174 10.22 -14.03 -6.97
C GLU A 174 11.72 -13.74 -7.22
N GLY A 175 12.57 -13.96 -6.23
CA GLY A 175 14.03 -13.86 -6.40
C GLY A 175 14.67 -12.58 -5.89
N TYR A 176 13.95 -11.74 -5.16
CA TYR A 176 14.50 -10.56 -4.51
C TYR A 176 14.85 -10.84 -3.05
N HIS A 177 15.87 -10.22 -2.50
CA HIS A 177 15.93 -10.03 -1.06
C HIS A 177 15.00 -8.88 -0.69
N VAL A 178 14.33 -8.97 0.47
CA VAL A 178 13.45 -7.90 0.93
C VAL A 178 13.85 -7.49 2.34
N ALA A 179 14.02 -6.17 2.54
CA ALA A 179 14.29 -5.58 3.84
C ALA A 179 13.15 -4.63 4.21
N SER A 180 12.23 -5.08 5.05
CA SER A 180 11.16 -4.24 5.56
C SER A 180 11.65 -3.51 6.79
N ILE A 181 11.76 -2.17 6.74
CA ILE A 181 12.40 -1.36 7.77
C ILE A 181 11.40 -0.75 8.73
N ASN A 182 11.79 -0.60 10.00
CA ASN A 182 11.23 0.37 10.92
C ASN A 182 11.99 1.68 10.79
N TYR A 183 11.33 2.80 10.97
CA TYR A 183 11.94 4.14 10.92
C TYR A 183 11.40 5.01 12.06
N ARG A 184 12.09 6.10 12.38
CA ARG A 184 11.72 7.04 13.44
C ARG A 184 10.41 7.73 13.10
N LEU A 185 9.48 7.77 14.05
CA LEU A 185 8.11 8.21 13.87
C LEU A 185 7.87 9.62 14.37
N ALA A 186 7.00 10.36 13.67
CA ALA A 186 6.44 11.62 14.12
C ALA A 186 5.47 11.42 15.31
N PRO A 187 5.23 12.45 16.14
CA PRO A 187 5.85 13.77 16.11
C PRO A 187 7.20 13.83 16.82
N ALA A 188 7.69 12.71 17.40
CA ALA A 188 8.96 12.69 18.12
C ALA A 188 10.17 12.96 17.19
N HIS A 189 10.03 12.56 15.93
CA HIS A 189 11.04 12.72 14.88
C HIS A 189 10.41 13.23 13.60
N HIS A 190 10.71 14.49 13.25
CA HIS A 190 10.21 15.14 12.05
C HIS A 190 11.05 14.78 10.81
N TYR A 191 10.55 15.16 9.65
CA TYR A 191 11.34 15.24 8.42
C TYR A 191 12.67 15.99 8.67
N PRO A 192 13.82 15.53 8.16
CA PRO A 192 13.98 14.38 7.25
C PRO A 192 14.38 13.06 7.96
N ALA A 193 14.09 12.87 9.25
CA ALA A 193 14.56 11.70 10.02
C ALA A 193 14.24 10.35 9.36
N PRO A 194 13.02 10.09 8.84
CA PRO A 194 12.73 8.82 8.17
C PRO A 194 13.57 8.58 6.89
N LEU A 195 13.93 9.64 6.17
CA LEU A 195 14.79 9.52 4.98
C LEU A 195 16.22 9.12 5.37
N GLN A 196 16.73 9.69 6.46
CA GLN A 196 18.03 9.32 7.03
C GLN A 196 18.03 7.83 7.44
N ASP A 197 16.91 7.35 7.99
CA ASP A 197 16.78 5.97 8.42
C ASP A 197 16.76 5.00 7.23
N VAL A 198 16.10 5.35 6.12
CA VAL A 198 16.18 4.59 4.85
C VAL A 198 17.63 4.49 4.38
N LYS A 199 18.36 5.61 4.37
CA LYS A 199 19.79 5.62 4.00
C LYS A 199 20.61 4.74 4.92
N THR A 200 20.42 4.86 6.24
CA THR A 200 21.14 4.07 7.24
C THR A 200 20.87 2.57 7.07
N ALA A 201 19.62 2.19 6.80
CA ALA A 201 19.24 0.81 6.52
C ALA A 201 19.94 0.28 5.26
N MET A 202 19.98 1.07 4.18
CA MET A 202 20.70 0.69 2.96
C MET A 202 22.20 0.55 3.19
N ASP A 203 22.83 1.46 3.93
CA ASP A 203 24.25 1.40 4.26
C ASP A 203 24.56 0.16 5.12
N PHE A 204 23.69 -0.16 6.09
CA PHE A 204 23.78 -1.39 6.86
C PHE A 204 23.68 -2.64 5.96
N LEU A 205 22.70 -2.70 5.05
CA LEU A 205 22.55 -3.82 4.11
C LEU A 205 23.78 -3.98 3.22
N CYS A 206 24.38 -2.89 2.77
CA CYS A 206 25.64 -2.92 2.01
C CYS A 206 26.80 -3.46 2.87
N SER A 207 26.90 -3.06 4.15
CA SER A 207 27.92 -3.59 5.05
C SER A 207 27.79 -5.10 5.31
N GLN A 208 26.58 -5.63 5.20
CA GLN A 208 26.26 -7.04 5.37
C GLN A 208 26.13 -7.80 4.04
N ALA A 209 26.46 -7.19 2.92
CA ALA A 209 26.17 -7.73 1.58
C ALA A 209 26.72 -9.15 1.36
N SER A 210 27.94 -9.41 1.80
CA SER A 210 28.56 -10.74 1.66
C SER A 210 27.82 -11.82 2.47
N SER A 211 27.39 -11.50 3.68
CA SER A 211 26.68 -12.44 4.57
C SER A 211 25.23 -12.66 4.18
N LEU A 212 24.60 -11.64 3.57
CA LEU A 212 23.21 -11.66 3.14
C LEU A 212 23.05 -11.95 1.64
N SER A 213 24.15 -12.05 0.89
CA SER A 213 24.17 -12.25 -0.57
C SER A 213 23.42 -11.16 -1.35
N ILE A 214 23.58 -9.90 -0.94
CA ILE A 214 22.91 -8.75 -1.55
C ILE A 214 23.78 -8.14 -2.66
N ASP A 215 23.16 -7.82 -3.80
CA ASP A 215 23.73 -6.95 -4.83
C ASP A 215 23.63 -5.49 -4.38
N THR A 216 24.76 -4.91 -4.00
CA THR A 216 24.85 -3.53 -3.49
C THR A 216 24.62 -2.47 -4.56
N THR A 217 24.52 -2.85 -5.82
CA THR A 217 24.28 -1.93 -6.95
C THR A 217 22.82 -1.92 -7.39
N ALA A 218 21.97 -2.79 -6.80
CA ALA A 218 20.61 -3.03 -7.26
C ALA A 218 19.59 -3.01 -6.11
N PHE A 219 19.29 -1.80 -5.63
CA PHE A 219 18.18 -1.58 -4.69
C PHE A 219 16.95 -1.02 -5.39
N ALA A 220 15.78 -1.42 -4.91
CA ALA A 220 14.52 -0.75 -5.18
C ALA A 220 13.88 -0.33 -3.85
N LEU A 221 13.27 0.86 -3.82
CA LEU A 221 12.47 1.29 -2.68
C LEU A 221 10.99 1.02 -2.96
N LEU A 222 10.28 0.47 -2.00
CA LEU A 222 8.85 0.23 -2.10
C LEU A 222 8.17 0.77 -0.85
N GLY A 223 7.18 1.64 -1.02
CA GLY A 223 6.44 2.16 0.12
C GLY A 223 4.96 2.33 -0.17
N ARG A 224 4.16 2.40 0.89
CA ARG A 224 2.74 2.71 0.77
C ARG A 224 2.34 3.86 1.68
N SER A 225 1.38 4.69 1.26
CA SER A 225 0.90 5.83 2.04
C SER A 225 2.08 6.71 2.49
N ALA A 226 2.25 6.98 3.77
CA ALA A 226 3.40 7.70 4.33
C ALA A 226 4.75 7.10 3.89
N GLY A 227 4.88 5.77 3.90
CA GLY A 227 6.08 5.08 3.42
C GLY A 227 6.32 5.26 1.92
N GLY A 228 5.26 5.42 1.12
CA GLY A 228 5.36 5.74 -0.30
C GLY A 228 5.97 7.13 -0.53
N GLN A 229 5.58 8.12 0.27
CA GLN A 229 6.20 9.45 0.25
C GLN A 229 7.67 9.38 0.67
N ILE A 230 7.99 8.67 1.77
CA ILE A 230 9.37 8.50 2.23
C ILE A 230 10.23 7.83 1.12
N ALA A 231 9.72 6.78 0.49
CA ALA A 231 10.42 6.08 -0.58
C ALA A 231 10.69 6.98 -1.79
N LEU A 232 9.70 7.75 -2.23
CA LEU A 232 9.84 8.73 -3.33
C LEU A 232 10.89 9.80 -2.99
N SER A 233 10.76 10.45 -1.82
CA SER A 233 11.70 11.49 -1.39
C SER A 233 13.11 10.93 -1.21
N SER A 234 13.26 9.72 -0.65
CA SER A 234 14.57 9.07 -0.53
C SER A 234 15.20 8.78 -1.89
N ALA A 235 14.42 8.34 -2.89
CA ALA A 235 14.94 8.04 -4.21
C ALA A 235 15.38 9.31 -4.96
N TYR A 236 14.57 10.36 -4.93
CA TYR A 236 14.81 11.56 -5.76
C TYR A 236 15.78 12.56 -5.10
N LEU A 237 15.79 12.68 -3.77
CA LEU A 237 16.67 13.62 -3.07
C LEU A 237 18.09 13.09 -2.85
N SER A 238 18.26 11.77 -2.66
CA SER A 238 19.56 11.23 -2.27
C SER A 238 20.59 11.17 -3.40
N ASN A 239 20.15 11.21 -4.65
CA ASN A 239 20.98 10.93 -5.84
C ASN A 239 21.84 9.64 -5.68
N ASP A 240 21.32 8.68 -4.92
CA ASP A 240 22.01 7.44 -4.61
C ASP A 240 21.92 6.47 -5.79
N LYS A 241 23.04 6.25 -6.46
CA LYS A 241 23.13 5.41 -7.66
C LYS A 241 22.84 3.93 -7.42
N ARG A 242 22.73 3.50 -6.16
CA ARG A 242 22.31 2.15 -5.80
C ARG A 242 20.81 1.93 -5.98
N ILE A 243 20.01 3.02 -5.97
CA ILE A 243 18.55 2.95 -6.12
C ILE A 243 18.22 2.94 -7.61
N ASN A 244 17.78 1.79 -8.12
CA ASN A 244 17.44 1.57 -9.53
C ASN A 244 15.95 1.77 -9.83
N GLY A 245 15.11 1.90 -8.78
CA GLY A 245 13.69 2.13 -8.94
C GLY A 245 13.00 2.43 -7.63
N VAL A 246 11.85 3.09 -7.74
CA VAL A 246 10.96 3.36 -6.61
C VAL A 246 9.53 3.00 -6.98
N ILE A 247 8.82 2.36 -6.05
CA ILE A 247 7.42 1.98 -6.17
C ILE A 247 6.67 2.64 -5.02
N SER A 248 5.70 3.48 -5.34
CA SER A 248 4.83 4.13 -4.35
C SER A 248 3.39 3.67 -4.51
N PHE A 249 2.85 3.00 -3.51
CA PHE A 249 1.43 2.70 -3.44
C PHE A 249 0.72 3.83 -2.70
N TYR A 250 -0.05 4.65 -3.45
CA TYR A 250 -0.89 5.75 -2.93
C TYR A 250 -0.18 6.66 -1.92
N GLY A 251 1.14 6.84 -2.06
CA GLY A 251 1.88 7.84 -1.29
C GLY A 251 1.57 9.26 -1.75
N PRO A 252 1.48 10.24 -0.83
CA PRO A 252 1.36 11.63 -1.23
C PRO A 252 2.64 12.08 -1.96
N ALA A 253 2.50 12.47 -3.21
CA ALA A 253 3.62 12.91 -4.04
C ALA A 253 3.85 14.43 -3.98
N ASP A 254 2.83 15.19 -3.59
CA ASP A 254 2.84 16.65 -3.43
C ASP A 254 2.29 17.04 -2.06
N MET A 255 3.20 17.41 -1.16
CA MET A 255 2.85 17.75 0.22
C MET A 255 2.29 19.18 0.32
N VAL A 256 2.69 20.08 -0.58
CA VAL A 256 2.15 21.45 -0.66
C VAL A 256 0.69 21.39 -1.06
N TRP A 257 0.42 20.72 -2.19
CA TRP A 257 -0.95 20.54 -2.68
C TRP A 257 -1.83 19.81 -1.66
N GLY A 258 -1.31 18.76 -1.03
CA GLY A 258 -2.04 17.99 -0.03
C GLY A 258 -2.42 18.79 1.21
N TYR A 259 -1.57 19.73 1.63
CA TYR A 259 -1.85 20.65 2.74
C TYR A 259 -2.91 21.70 2.38
N GLU A 260 -2.86 22.22 1.16
CA GLU A 260 -3.84 23.19 0.65
C GLU A 260 -5.20 22.55 0.37
N ASN A 261 -5.22 21.27 -0.01
CA ASN A 261 -6.42 20.49 -0.33
C ASN A 261 -6.64 19.33 0.66
N PRO A 262 -6.85 19.60 1.95
CA PRO A 262 -6.91 18.56 2.98
C PRO A 262 -8.16 17.69 2.84
N THR A 263 -8.08 16.47 3.36
CA THR A 263 -9.26 15.65 3.60
C THR A 263 -10.13 16.26 4.70
N SER A 264 -11.41 15.86 4.74
CA SER A 264 -12.28 16.24 5.87
C SER A 264 -11.68 15.75 7.20
N PRO A 265 -11.54 16.59 8.21
CA PRO A 265 -11.07 16.17 9.53
C PRO A 265 -11.93 15.09 10.19
N LEU A 266 -13.22 14.97 9.80
CA LEU A 266 -14.11 13.90 10.24
C LEU A 266 -13.67 12.52 9.72
N VAL A 267 -12.89 12.48 8.64
CA VAL A 267 -12.32 11.27 8.05
C VAL A 267 -10.87 11.10 8.49
N LEU A 268 -10.03 12.09 8.22
CA LEU A 268 -8.61 12.10 8.55
C LEU A 268 -8.12 13.55 8.60
N ASP A 269 -7.60 14.00 9.71
CA ASP A 269 -7.00 15.33 9.82
C ASP A 269 -5.61 15.35 9.15
N SER A 270 -5.64 15.41 7.81
CA SER A 270 -4.41 15.33 7.00
C SER A 270 -3.47 16.51 7.22
N ARG A 271 -3.99 17.71 7.54
CA ARG A 271 -3.16 18.88 7.88
C ARG A 271 -2.37 18.65 9.14
N LYS A 272 -3.05 18.27 10.23
CA LYS A 272 -2.40 17.99 11.52
C LYS A 272 -1.34 16.89 11.39
N ILE A 273 -1.65 15.84 10.63
CA ILE A 273 -0.70 14.73 10.37
C ILE A 273 0.54 15.22 9.63
N MET A 274 0.38 16.08 8.62
CA MET A 274 1.52 16.67 7.90
C MET A 274 2.32 17.64 8.77
N GLU A 275 1.66 18.46 9.59
CA GLU A 275 2.32 19.35 10.55
C GLU A 275 3.16 18.57 11.57
N ASP A 276 2.61 17.46 12.10
CA ASP A 276 3.32 16.59 13.03
C ASP A 276 4.54 15.93 12.38
N TYR A 277 4.46 15.60 11.09
CA TYR A 277 5.56 15.00 10.35
C TYR A 277 6.61 16.02 9.92
N LEU A 278 6.19 17.19 9.41
CA LEU A 278 7.10 18.20 8.84
C LEU A 278 7.61 19.20 9.89
N GLY A 279 7.01 19.20 11.10
CA GLY A 279 7.45 20.03 12.23
C GLY A 279 6.77 21.41 12.27
N GLY A 280 5.70 21.64 11.50
CA GLY A 280 4.92 22.86 11.49
C GLY A 280 3.99 23.01 10.31
N THR A 281 3.26 24.13 10.28
CA THR A 281 2.38 24.49 9.16
C THR A 281 3.17 24.80 7.89
N LEU A 282 2.50 24.77 6.72
CA LEU A 282 3.13 25.16 5.45
C LEU A 282 3.77 26.56 5.49
N GLN A 283 3.18 27.50 6.23
CA GLN A 283 3.72 28.85 6.39
C GLN A 283 4.96 28.91 7.28
N GLN A 284 5.03 28.04 8.28
CA GLN A 284 6.17 27.97 9.23
C GLN A 284 7.38 27.24 8.66
N VAL A 285 7.15 26.19 7.90
CA VAL A 285 8.20 25.30 7.37
C VAL A 285 8.03 25.00 5.87
N PRO A 286 7.92 26.04 5.00
CA PRO A 286 7.59 25.87 3.58
C PRO A 286 8.63 25.01 2.83
N GLN A 287 9.88 25.07 3.25
CA GLN A 287 10.96 24.32 2.62
C GLN A 287 10.79 22.81 2.83
N GLN A 288 10.41 22.37 4.03
CA GLN A 288 10.17 20.94 4.33
C GLN A 288 9.02 20.37 3.49
N TYR A 289 7.95 21.16 3.26
CA TYR A 289 6.86 20.77 2.38
C TYR A 289 7.33 20.58 0.93
N LYS A 290 8.10 21.52 0.40
CA LYS A 290 8.65 21.43 -0.96
C LYS A 290 9.61 20.25 -1.11
N GLU A 291 10.61 20.15 -0.23
CA GLU A 291 11.61 19.07 -0.28
C GLU A 291 10.98 17.68 -0.10
N SER A 292 9.91 17.56 0.69
CA SER A 292 9.19 16.29 0.86
C SER A 292 8.21 15.97 -0.27
N SER A 293 8.02 16.88 -1.23
CA SER A 293 7.18 16.70 -2.41
C SER A 293 8.01 16.11 -3.56
N ALA A 294 7.70 14.89 -3.97
CA ALA A 294 8.38 14.26 -5.11
C ALA A 294 8.15 15.04 -6.41
N THR A 295 7.00 15.69 -6.57
CA THR A 295 6.68 16.55 -7.72
C THR A 295 7.62 17.71 -7.89
N GLU A 296 8.22 18.21 -6.82
CA GLU A 296 9.18 19.32 -6.84
C GLU A 296 10.63 18.83 -7.07
N THR A 297 10.89 17.55 -6.84
CA THR A 297 12.24 16.99 -6.83
C THR A 297 12.55 16.06 -8.01
N VAL A 298 11.52 15.64 -8.74
CA VAL A 298 11.70 14.87 -9.98
C VAL A 298 12.32 15.76 -11.04
N SER A 299 13.60 15.48 -11.36
CA SER A 299 14.23 16.06 -12.54
C SER A 299 13.76 15.31 -13.80
N SER A 300 13.35 16.05 -14.79
CA SER A 300 13.01 15.54 -16.14
C SER A 300 14.22 14.90 -16.83
#